data_7022b656fd843c17e4e7178241095ccc
#
_entry.id   7022b656fd843c17e4e7178241095ccc
#
_cell.length_a   1.000
_cell.length_b   1.000
_cell.length_c   1.000
_cell.angle_alpha   90.00
_cell.angle_beta   90.00
_cell.angle_gamma   90.00
#
_symmetry.space_group_name_H-M   'P 1'
#
loop_
_entity.id
_entity.type
_entity.pdbx_description
1 polymer ?
#
loop_
_entity_poly.entity_id
_entity_poly.type
_entity_poly.pdbx_seq_one_letter_code
_entity_poly.pdbx_strand_id
1 'polypeptide(L)'
;MIAVLEQAGHYGGMARNYHRCLEAFSIPLRCRMTVREIHGEGRICGVTCEHLDSGLREYIACSTLVTALGLTPERELVRGLEGKDWLSLAGNACEVFDIADSAVAQAERVGRSVGSALAV
;
A
#
# COMPACT_ATOMS: atom_id res chain seq x y z
N MET A 1 -1.58 -6.75 18.93
CA MET A 1 -2.41 -6.15 17.84
C MET A 1 -3.82 -6.68 17.98
N ILE A 2 -4.86 -5.82 17.86
CA ILE A 2 -6.26 -6.21 18.07
C ILE A 2 -6.84 -6.88 16.82
N ALA A 3 -6.58 -6.30 15.65
CA ALA A 3 -7.02 -6.83 14.37
C ALA A 3 -6.22 -6.21 13.22
N VAL A 4 -6.25 -6.88 12.07
CA VAL A 4 -5.90 -6.34 10.75
C VAL A 4 -7.20 -6.20 9.97
N LEU A 5 -7.43 -5.03 9.38
CA LEU A 5 -8.59 -4.75 8.55
C LEU A 5 -8.16 -4.73 7.08
N GLU A 6 -8.91 -5.38 6.22
CA GLU A 6 -8.66 -5.46 4.78
C GLU A 6 -9.94 -5.11 4.02
N GLN A 7 -9.85 -4.23 3.04
CA GLN A 7 -11.00 -3.85 2.22
C GLN A 7 -11.39 -4.95 1.22
N ALA A 8 -10.40 -5.70 0.72
CA ALA A 8 -10.66 -6.84 -0.15
C ALA A 8 -11.38 -7.97 0.61
N GLY A 9 -11.99 -8.88 -0.14
CA GLY A 9 -12.65 -10.07 0.42
C GLY A 9 -11.66 -11.16 0.87
N HIS A 10 -10.37 -10.94 0.71
CA HIS A 10 -9.31 -11.89 1.05
C HIS A 10 -8.02 -11.15 1.41
N TYR A 11 -7.09 -11.85 2.03
CA TYR A 11 -5.76 -11.34 2.32
C TYR A 11 -4.99 -11.05 1.00
N GLY A 12 -4.58 -9.80 0.81
CA GLY A 12 -3.89 -9.35 -0.40
C GLY A 12 -2.38 -9.63 -0.44
N GLY A 13 -1.80 -10.09 0.67
CA GLY A 13 -0.37 -10.37 0.78
C GLY A 13 0.00 -11.82 0.45
N MET A 14 1.29 -12.14 0.59
CA MET A 14 1.77 -13.52 0.42
C MET A 14 1.23 -14.45 1.52
N ALA A 15 0.73 -15.63 1.16
CA ALA A 15 0.17 -16.62 2.09
C ALA A 15 1.12 -16.95 3.27
N ARG A 16 2.42 -17.02 3.00
CA ARG A 16 3.45 -17.22 4.02
C ARG A 16 3.41 -16.14 5.13
N ASN A 17 3.15 -14.89 4.77
CA ASN A 17 3.07 -13.79 5.74
C ASN A 17 1.79 -13.86 6.56
N TYR A 18 0.68 -14.30 5.98
CA TYR A 18 -0.54 -14.57 6.72
C TYR A 18 -0.27 -15.56 7.86
N HIS A 19 0.30 -16.72 7.53
CA HIS A 19 0.57 -17.77 8.53
C HIS A 19 1.59 -17.34 9.60
N ARG A 20 2.68 -16.67 9.19
CA ARG A 20 3.77 -16.30 10.11
C ARG A 20 3.48 -15.05 10.93
N CYS A 21 2.69 -14.13 10.42
CA CYS A 21 2.51 -12.81 11.05
C CYS A 21 1.12 -12.62 11.66
N LEU A 22 0.09 -13.25 11.15
CA LEU A 22 -1.26 -13.13 11.69
C LEU A 22 -1.68 -14.38 12.46
N GLU A 23 -1.69 -15.52 11.82
CA GLU A 23 -2.16 -16.76 12.41
C GLU A 23 -1.27 -17.21 13.60
N ALA A 24 0.07 -17.18 13.43
CA ALA A 24 1.00 -17.55 14.50
C ALA A 24 0.89 -16.68 15.76
N PHE A 25 0.41 -15.45 15.63
CA PHE A 25 0.17 -14.54 16.75
C PHE A 25 -1.32 -14.36 17.10
N SER A 26 -2.18 -15.20 16.53
CA SER A 26 -3.64 -15.13 16.76
C SER A 26 -4.21 -13.73 16.49
N ILE A 27 -3.70 -13.03 15.50
CA ILE A 27 -4.20 -11.72 15.10
C ILE A 27 -5.33 -11.91 14.09
N PRO A 28 -6.57 -11.52 14.42
CA PRO A 28 -7.69 -11.69 13.51
C PRO A 28 -7.54 -10.80 12.27
N LEU A 29 -7.72 -11.40 11.10
CA LEU A 29 -7.92 -10.69 9.83
C LEU A 29 -9.42 -10.52 9.60
N ARG A 30 -9.84 -9.29 9.37
CA ARG A 30 -11.23 -8.92 9.11
C ARG A 30 -11.31 -8.31 7.71
N CYS A 31 -11.72 -9.12 6.76
CA CYS A 31 -11.91 -8.72 5.36
C CYS A 31 -13.21 -7.93 5.17
N ARG A 32 -13.30 -7.20 4.06
CA ARG A 32 -14.44 -6.35 3.71
C ARG A 32 -14.71 -5.27 4.78
N MET A 33 -13.65 -4.77 5.42
CA MET A 33 -13.72 -3.79 6.49
C MET A 33 -12.89 -2.56 6.12
N THR A 34 -13.39 -1.38 6.50
CA THR A 34 -12.64 -0.12 6.37
C THR A 34 -12.82 0.76 7.60
N VAL A 35 -11.84 1.60 7.90
CA VAL A 35 -11.96 2.63 8.93
C VAL A 35 -12.69 3.83 8.34
N ARG A 36 -13.73 4.31 9.01
CA ARG A 36 -14.50 5.50 8.63
C ARG A 36 -14.17 6.72 9.47
N GLU A 37 -13.93 6.50 10.77
CA GLU A 37 -13.68 7.59 11.70
C GLU A 37 -12.58 7.19 12.68
N ILE A 38 -11.78 8.14 13.07
CA ILE A 38 -10.74 7.99 14.10
C ILE A 38 -11.15 8.87 15.27
N HIS A 39 -11.17 8.30 16.48
CA HIS A 39 -11.60 8.97 17.69
C HIS A 39 -10.42 9.23 18.64
N GLY A 40 -10.45 10.40 19.29
CA GLY A 40 -9.49 10.81 20.31
C GLY A 40 -9.14 12.29 20.21
N GLU A 41 -8.72 12.87 21.33
CA GLU A 41 -8.15 14.21 21.41
C GLU A 41 -6.67 14.11 21.80
N GLY A 42 -5.79 14.55 20.90
CA GLY A 42 -4.34 14.44 21.07
C GLY A 42 -3.78 13.01 20.99
N ARG A 43 -4.59 11.99 21.30
CA ARG A 43 -4.25 10.58 21.16
C ARG A 43 -5.46 9.76 20.75
N ILE A 44 -5.23 8.77 19.89
CA ILE A 44 -6.28 7.84 19.45
C ILE A 44 -6.78 7.02 20.64
N CYS A 45 -8.11 6.93 20.78
CA CYS A 45 -8.78 6.06 21.75
C CYS A 45 -9.61 4.95 21.10
N GLY A 46 -9.87 5.05 19.80
CA GLY A 46 -10.57 4.04 19.02
C GLY A 46 -10.83 4.48 17.60
N VAL A 47 -11.43 3.57 16.83
CA VAL A 47 -11.84 3.80 15.45
C VAL A 47 -13.26 3.27 15.24
N THR A 48 -14.04 3.95 14.38
CA THR A 48 -15.28 3.39 13.84
C THR A 48 -14.97 2.71 12.52
N CYS A 49 -15.24 1.42 12.44
CA CYS A 49 -15.08 0.61 11.24
C CYS A 49 -16.43 0.32 10.60
N GLU A 50 -16.44 0.12 9.28
CA GLU A 50 -17.62 -0.26 8.52
C GLU A 50 -17.37 -1.54 7.76
N HIS A 51 -18.32 -2.47 7.82
CA HIS A 51 -18.35 -3.65 6.99
C HIS A 51 -18.91 -3.29 5.61
N LEU A 52 -18.11 -3.45 4.56
CA LEU A 52 -18.41 -2.94 3.22
C LEU A 52 -19.62 -3.59 2.56
N ASP A 53 -19.94 -4.85 2.90
CA ASP A 53 -21.06 -5.56 2.28
C ASP A 53 -22.41 -5.20 2.96
N SER A 54 -22.41 -4.96 4.27
CA SER A 54 -23.64 -4.71 5.03
C SER A 54 -23.84 -3.24 5.42
N GLY A 55 -22.79 -2.42 5.35
CA GLY A 55 -22.81 -1.05 5.84
C GLY A 55 -22.85 -0.93 7.36
N LEU A 56 -22.81 -2.06 8.08
CA LEU A 56 -22.82 -2.06 9.55
C LEU A 56 -21.53 -1.44 10.08
N ARG A 57 -21.69 -0.58 11.08
CA ARG A 57 -20.57 0.09 11.75
C ARG A 57 -20.37 -0.47 13.15
N GLU A 58 -19.09 -0.56 13.53
CA GLU A 58 -18.69 -0.95 14.88
C GLU A 58 -17.55 -0.07 15.37
N TYR A 59 -17.49 0.12 16.68
CA TYR A 59 -16.40 0.82 17.33
C TYR A 59 -15.36 -0.19 17.85
N ILE A 60 -14.09 0.04 17.52
CA ILE A 60 -12.96 -0.74 18.03
C ILE A 60 -12.10 0.17 18.89
N ALA A 61 -12.04 -0.09 20.19
CA ALA A 61 -11.15 0.62 21.10
C ALA A 61 -9.70 0.26 20.81
N CYS A 62 -8.86 1.26 20.53
CA CYS A 62 -7.44 1.09 20.31
C CYS A 62 -6.68 2.38 20.61
N SER A 63 -5.41 2.26 21.01
CA SER A 63 -4.53 3.39 21.29
C SER A 63 -3.57 3.71 20.14
N THR A 64 -3.58 2.91 19.10
CA THR A 64 -2.71 3.05 17.93
C THR A 64 -3.41 2.49 16.69
N LEU A 65 -3.38 3.25 15.61
CA LEU A 65 -3.80 2.82 14.28
C LEU A 65 -2.56 2.84 13.37
N VAL A 66 -2.27 1.69 12.74
CA VAL A 66 -1.24 1.60 11.70
C VAL A 66 -1.94 1.51 10.36
N THR A 67 -1.62 2.43 9.45
CA THR A 67 -2.21 2.47 8.11
C THR A 67 -1.25 1.92 7.06
N ALA A 68 -1.77 1.08 6.16
CA ALA A 68 -1.08 0.54 5.00
C ALA A 68 -2.00 0.70 3.78
N LEU A 69 -2.25 1.96 3.39
CA LEU A 69 -3.26 2.34 2.39
C LEU A 69 -2.70 2.44 0.97
N GLY A 70 -1.58 1.78 0.72
CA GLY A 70 -0.84 1.83 -0.54
C GLY A 70 0.34 2.78 -0.48
N LEU A 71 1.04 2.86 -1.58
CA LEU A 71 2.22 3.70 -1.78
C LEU A 71 1.94 4.70 -2.90
N THR A 72 2.62 5.84 -2.84
CA THR A 72 2.64 6.84 -3.92
C THR A 72 4.01 6.85 -4.58
N PRO A 73 4.12 7.01 -5.90
CA PRO A 73 5.42 7.17 -6.55
C PRO A 73 6.17 8.38 -5.98
N GLU A 74 7.46 8.18 -5.68
CA GLU A 74 8.33 9.26 -5.20
C GLU A 74 8.80 10.12 -6.40
N ARG A 75 8.28 11.32 -6.49
CA ARG A 75 8.53 12.25 -7.61
C ARG A 75 9.02 13.63 -7.18
N GLU A 76 9.44 13.82 -5.94
CA GLU A 76 9.88 15.13 -5.45
C GLU A 76 11.04 15.70 -6.28
N LEU A 77 12.04 14.86 -6.59
CA LEU A 77 13.23 15.27 -7.35
C LEU A 77 12.93 15.66 -8.80
N VAL A 78 11.81 15.21 -9.33
CA VAL A 78 11.44 15.43 -10.75
C VAL A 78 10.19 16.27 -10.90
N ARG A 79 9.75 16.89 -9.84
CA ARG A 79 8.56 17.76 -9.84
C ARG A 79 8.72 18.90 -10.84
N GLY A 80 7.80 19.00 -11.81
CA GLY A 80 7.83 19.99 -12.88
C GLY A 80 8.77 19.64 -14.05
N LEU A 81 9.36 18.45 -14.04
CA LEU A 81 10.18 17.92 -15.12
C LEU A 81 9.50 16.77 -15.87
N GLU A 82 8.28 16.41 -15.45
CA GLU A 82 7.52 15.33 -16.06
C GLU A 82 7.26 15.58 -17.54
N GLY A 83 7.43 14.56 -18.36
CA GLY A 83 7.22 14.64 -19.82
C GLY A 83 8.34 15.31 -20.59
N LYS A 84 9.49 15.55 -19.98
CA LYS A 84 10.69 16.01 -20.71
C LYS A 84 11.35 14.82 -21.42
N ASP A 85 11.70 15.00 -22.69
CA ASP A 85 12.25 13.93 -23.55
C ASP A 85 13.59 13.37 -23.04
N TRP A 86 14.36 14.20 -22.30
CA TRP A 86 15.63 13.80 -21.70
C TRP A 86 15.50 13.13 -20.33
N LEU A 87 14.27 13.03 -19.78
CA LEU A 87 14.00 12.44 -18.47
C LEU A 87 13.27 11.10 -18.63
N SER A 88 13.85 10.04 -18.09
CA SER A 88 13.23 8.74 -17.99
C SER A 88 13.09 8.34 -16.53
N LEU A 89 11.88 7.89 -16.13
CA LEU A 89 11.60 7.42 -14.79
C LEU A 89 11.45 5.90 -14.78
N ALA A 90 11.98 5.26 -13.74
CA ALA A 90 11.87 3.82 -13.55
C ALA A 90 11.60 3.47 -12.07
N GLY A 91 11.13 2.24 -11.83
CA GLY A 91 10.82 1.75 -10.50
C GLY A 91 9.75 2.59 -9.80
N ASN A 92 9.84 2.70 -8.49
CA ASN A 92 8.85 3.39 -7.65
C ASN A 92 8.79 4.91 -7.85
N ALA A 93 9.66 5.49 -8.66
CA ALA A 93 9.52 6.87 -9.11
C ALA A 93 8.54 7.01 -10.29
N CYS A 94 8.32 5.93 -11.06
CA CYS A 94 7.39 5.88 -12.18
C CYS A 94 5.99 5.41 -11.72
N GLU A 95 5.93 4.20 -11.18
CA GLU A 95 4.73 3.59 -10.61
C GLU A 95 5.13 2.71 -9.42
N VAL A 96 4.20 2.48 -8.50
CA VAL A 96 4.47 1.64 -7.34
C VAL A 96 4.31 0.18 -7.68
N PHE A 97 5.30 -0.63 -7.30
CA PHE A 97 5.30 -2.07 -7.43
C PHE A 97 5.25 -2.74 -6.06
N ASP A 98 4.32 -3.68 -5.89
CA ASP A 98 4.22 -4.49 -4.68
C ASP A 98 5.33 -5.54 -4.56
N ILE A 99 5.96 -5.88 -5.69
CA ILE A 99 6.99 -6.91 -5.80
C ILE A 99 8.21 -6.34 -6.51
N ALA A 100 9.39 -6.55 -5.92
CA ALA A 100 10.66 -6.06 -6.46
C ALA A 100 10.93 -6.53 -7.90
N ASP A 101 10.57 -7.77 -8.23
CA ASP A 101 10.79 -8.34 -9.58
C ASP A 101 10.06 -7.55 -10.67
N SER A 102 8.87 -7.02 -10.37
CA SER A 102 8.11 -6.16 -11.29
C SER A 102 8.81 -4.82 -11.53
N ALA A 103 9.37 -4.23 -10.47
CA ALA A 103 10.15 -3.00 -10.57
C ALA A 103 11.43 -3.21 -11.40
N VAL A 104 12.12 -4.34 -11.21
CA VAL A 104 13.32 -4.72 -12.00
C VAL A 104 12.97 -4.88 -13.46
N ALA A 105 11.91 -5.62 -13.80
CA ALA A 105 11.48 -5.82 -15.18
C ALA A 105 11.11 -4.50 -15.88
N GLN A 106 10.49 -3.56 -15.15
CA GLN A 106 10.22 -2.22 -15.70
C GLN A 106 11.51 -1.43 -15.91
N ALA A 107 12.41 -1.42 -14.92
CA ALA A 107 13.68 -0.71 -15.00
C ALA A 107 14.55 -1.20 -16.18
N GLU A 108 14.56 -2.51 -16.44
CA GLU A 108 15.24 -3.07 -17.61
C GLU A 108 14.65 -2.58 -18.93
N ARG A 109 13.32 -2.47 -19.05
CA ARG A 109 12.68 -1.92 -20.28
C ARG A 109 13.06 -0.47 -20.50
N VAL A 110 13.02 0.34 -19.45
CA VAL A 110 13.43 1.76 -19.50
C VAL A 110 14.90 1.89 -19.88
N GLY A 111 15.79 1.10 -19.24
CA GLY A 111 17.22 1.10 -19.54
C GLY A 111 17.52 0.73 -21.00
N ARG A 112 16.85 -0.28 -21.56
CA ARG A 112 16.96 -0.63 -22.99
C ARG A 112 16.50 0.51 -23.90
N SER A 113 15.38 1.16 -23.57
CA SER A 113 14.85 2.28 -24.36
C SER A 113 15.83 3.45 -24.38
N VAL A 114 16.37 3.83 -23.23
CA VAL A 114 17.39 4.90 -23.13
C VAL A 114 18.66 4.51 -23.87
N GLY A 115 19.16 3.29 -23.70
CA GLY A 115 20.34 2.79 -24.42
C GLY A 115 20.18 2.82 -25.93
N SER A 116 18.99 2.45 -26.43
CA SER A 116 18.69 2.51 -27.86
C SER A 116 18.63 3.94 -28.40
N ALA A 117 18.15 4.90 -27.61
CA ALA A 117 18.09 6.31 -27.99
C ALA A 117 19.47 6.98 -28.01
N LEU A 118 20.44 6.47 -27.26
CA LEU A 118 21.81 6.98 -27.20
C LEU A 118 22.74 6.32 -28.22
N ALA A 119 22.33 5.24 -28.84
CA ALA A 119 23.15 4.48 -29.82
C ALA A 119 23.01 5.00 -31.25
N VAL A 120 22.76 6.31 -31.44
CA VAL A 120 22.65 6.98 -32.75
C VAL A 120 23.99 7.57 -33.18
#